data_18e757e01e399305d9a6e302ebb287ea
#
_entry.id   18e757e01e399305d9a6e302ebb287ea
#
_cell.length_a   1.000
_cell.length_b   1.000
_cell.length_c   1.000
_cell.angle_alpha   90.00
_cell.angle_beta   90.00
_cell.angle_gamma   90.00
#
_symmetry.space_group_name_H-M   'P 1'
#
loop_
_entity.id
_entity.type
_entity.pdbx_description
1 polymer ?
#
loop_
_entity_poly.entity_id
_entity_poly.type
_entity_poly.pdbx_seq_one_letter_code
_entity_poly.pdbx_strand_id
1 'polypeptide(L)'
;WSIAGCGDGDDSPPADMGTAMDMNADPDMGRDGDMGMARCEGPPGLYVDGSCTELADGVRPYRPRFQLWSDAAEKDRFVRIPDGTTIDTSDPDRWVFPVGTTFWKTFSRGGRRLETRILTKTSAGEGMDSWTFETFGWNLAQDDVTQVGVNGLQNVLGTTHDIPSREDCLKCHASASRDVVLGFSAIQLGEANLPLTLDDLAAASEMSQPVSLSSAAVPGTTVQRNALGYLHANCAHCHGGSAPQVGLNMELVTGLSAVCDTNTYLTALMADDTSGSCVTPGAPAGWVGAAKRVEPGFHLMSAVYLRMAARGNADQMPPVGTEDPDALGLSAIQAWIMGGI
;
A
#
# COMPACT_ATOMS: atom_id res chain seq x y z
N TRP A 1 6.65 -29.81 41.75
CA TRP A 1 7.67 -29.86 42.79
C TRP A 1 8.53 -28.62 42.69
N SER A 2 8.29 -27.55 43.47
CA SER A 2 8.73 -27.42 44.89
C SER A 2 10.26 -27.22 44.95
N ILE A 3 10.84 -26.24 45.57
CA ILE A 3 10.54 -25.29 46.66
C ILE A 3 11.79 -24.42 46.84
N ALA A 4 11.58 -23.15 47.21
CA ALA A 4 12.27 -22.37 48.25
C ALA A 4 13.79 -22.09 48.11
N GLY A 5 14.29 -21.01 48.60
CA GLY A 5 13.83 -19.99 49.54
C GLY A 5 14.90 -18.93 49.79
N CYS A 6 14.44 -17.89 50.34
CA CYS A 6 14.95 -16.87 51.26
C CYS A 6 16.45 -16.66 51.52
N GLY A 7 16.80 -15.38 51.64
CA GLY A 7 17.99 -14.93 52.37
C GLY A 7 18.07 -13.41 52.42
N ASP A 8 17.57 -12.85 53.51
CA ASP A 8 17.66 -11.46 53.95
C ASP A 8 19.09 -11.02 54.20
N GLY A 9 19.36 -9.73 54.09
CA GLY A 9 20.62 -9.12 54.53
C GLY A 9 20.63 -7.61 54.35
N ASP A 10 19.99 -6.97 55.30
CA ASP A 10 20.05 -5.53 55.65
C ASP A 10 21.49 -5.15 56.06
N ASP A 11 21.94 -3.96 55.64
CA ASP A 11 22.81 -3.11 56.44
C ASP A 11 23.11 -1.78 55.76
N SER A 12 22.45 -0.73 56.21
CA SER A 12 22.95 0.68 56.19
C SER A 12 23.61 0.91 57.57
N PRO A 13 24.39 1.93 57.85
CA PRO A 13 24.67 3.30 57.39
C PRO A 13 26.14 3.73 57.57
N PRO A 14 26.56 5.00 57.86
CA PRO A 14 25.86 6.27 58.11
C PRO A 14 26.38 7.49 57.32
N ALA A 15 25.64 8.57 57.47
CA ALA A 15 25.92 9.92 57.08
C ALA A 15 27.23 10.51 57.68
N ASP A 16 27.89 11.36 56.91
CA ASP A 16 28.75 12.41 57.48
C ASP A 16 28.38 13.79 56.90
N MET A 17 28.31 14.73 57.84
CA MET A 17 27.91 16.12 57.63
C MET A 17 29.11 17.02 57.39
N GLY A 18 28.98 17.93 56.49
CA GLY A 18 29.58 19.30 56.63
C GLY A 18 30.77 19.57 55.78
N THR A 19 30.61 20.52 54.87
CA THR A 19 31.36 21.80 54.96
C THR A 19 30.90 22.82 53.92
N ALA A 20 30.57 23.99 54.40
CA ALA A 20 30.78 25.37 53.90
C ALA A 20 30.32 25.76 52.50
N MET A 21 29.38 26.67 52.51
CA MET A 21 29.01 27.58 51.39
C MET A 21 30.25 28.35 50.90
N ASP A 22 30.49 28.27 49.60
CA ASP A 22 31.21 29.31 48.88
C ASP A 22 30.21 30.16 48.10
N MET A 23 29.98 31.36 48.60
CA MET A 23 29.19 32.40 47.94
C MET A 23 30.11 33.28 47.12
N ASN A 24 30.48 32.89 45.94
CA ASN A 24 30.99 33.75 44.86
C ASN A 24 31.08 32.96 43.55
N ALA A 25 29.95 32.79 42.91
CA ALA A 25 29.92 32.47 41.49
C ALA A 25 29.09 33.57 40.80
N ASP A 26 29.74 34.29 39.93
CA ASP A 26 29.17 35.25 38.99
C ASP A 26 27.91 34.70 38.32
N PRO A 27 26.87 35.50 38.14
CA PRO A 27 25.79 35.12 37.24
C PRO A 27 26.30 35.27 35.79
N ASP A 28 26.74 34.17 35.22
CA ASP A 28 26.96 34.07 33.77
C ASP A 28 25.61 34.30 33.04
N MET A 29 25.40 35.56 32.70
CA MET A 29 24.36 36.00 31.79
C MET A 29 24.84 35.69 30.38
N GLY A 30 24.45 34.53 29.84
CA GLY A 30 24.76 34.17 28.47
C GLY A 30 24.43 32.76 28.11
N ARG A 31 23.23 32.33 28.32
CA ARG A 31 22.64 31.27 27.49
C ARG A 31 21.39 31.83 26.84
N ASP A 32 21.59 32.37 25.65
CA ASP A 32 20.53 32.49 24.67
C ASP A 32 19.79 31.16 24.69
N GLY A 33 18.55 31.21 25.09
CA GLY A 33 17.66 30.07 24.98
C GLY A 33 17.50 29.77 23.50
N ASP A 34 18.34 28.89 23.01
CA ASP A 34 17.94 28.04 21.91
C ASP A 34 16.73 27.25 22.40
N MET A 35 15.54 27.80 22.18
CA MET A 35 14.31 27.03 22.17
C MET A 35 14.45 26.12 20.96
N GLY A 36 15.24 25.07 21.13
CA GLY A 36 15.39 24.01 20.15
C GLY A 36 14.01 23.60 19.69
N MET A 37 13.69 23.94 18.46
CA MET A 37 12.49 23.36 17.84
C MET A 37 12.60 21.87 18.09
N ALA A 38 11.55 21.32 18.69
CA ALA A 38 11.50 19.88 18.98
C ALA A 38 11.87 19.15 17.68
N ARG A 39 13.01 18.46 17.70
CA ARG A 39 13.46 17.70 16.51
C ARG A 39 12.42 16.64 16.26
N CYS A 40 11.93 16.58 15.06
CA CYS A 40 11.05 15.50 14.62
C CYS A 40 11.90 14.35 14.08
N GLU A 41 11.71 13.15 14.62
CA GLU A 41 12.34 11.92 14.13
C GLU A 41 11.32 11.13 13.29
N GLY A 42 11.27 11.45 12.01
CA GLY A 42 10.37 10.81 11.05
C GLY A 42 10.86 9.43 10.60
N PRO A 43 10.05 8.75 9.75
CA PRO A 43 10.44 7.46 9.18
C PRO A 43 11.78 7.55 8.44
N PRO A 44 12.65 6.53 8.56
CA PRO A 44 13.99 6.54 8.00
C PRO A 44 14.02 6.95 6.52
N GLY A 45 14.83 7.96 6.19
CA GLY A 45 15.11 8.40 4.84
C GLY A 45 13.98 9.10 4.09
N LEU A 46 12.84 9.34 4.72
CA LEU A 46 11.71 10.04 4.11
C LEU A 46 11.85 11.55 4.17
N TYR A 47 12.30 12.05 5.30
CA TYR A 47 12.43 13.49 5.57
C TYR A 47 13.87 13.90 5.83
N VAL A 48 14.15 15.17 5.68
CA VAL A 48 15.40 15.79 6.16
C VAL A 48 15.51 15.60 7.67
N ASP A 49 16.71 15.34 8.17
CA ASP A 49 16.97 15.14 9.59
C ASP A 49 16.40 16.27 10.46
N GLY A 50 15.63 15.89 11.46
CA GLY A 50 14.96 16.83 12.36
C GLY A 50 13.69 17.44 11.81
N SER A 51 13.25 17.05 10.60
CA SER A 51 11.98 17.43 9.98
C SER A 51 11.02 16.24 9.88
N CYS A 52 9.72 16.52 9.88
CA CYS A 52 8.69 15.53 9.51
C CYS A 52 7.77 16.08 8.42
N THR A 53 8.22 17.05 7.66
CA THR A 53 7.47 17.70 6.58
C THR A 53 8.32 17.99 5.35
N GLU A 54 9.61 18.24 5.52
CA GLU A 54 10.54 18.48 4.42
C GLU A 54 11.09 17.14 3.92
N LEU A 55 10.81 16.81 2.66
CA LEU A 55 11.25 15.55 2.06
C LEU A 55 12.77 15.54 1.87
N ALA A 56 13.39 14.40 2.12
CA ALA A 56 14.81 14.19 1.85
C ALA A 56 15.10 14.24 0.34
N ASP A 57 16.37 14.53 -0.01
CA ASP A 57 16.79 14.63 -1.39
C ASP A 57 16.47 13.38 -2.20
N GLY A 58 15.95 13.59 -3.42
CA GLY A 58 15.56 12.54 -4.34
C GLY A 58 14.24 11.83 -3.99
N VAL A 59 13.61 12.15 -2.86
CA VAL A 59 12.29 11.62 -2.50
C VAL A 59 11.20 12.41 -3.22
N ARG A 60 10.37 11.71 -3.96
CA ARG A 60 9.27 12.31 -4.75
C ARG A 60 7.92 11.74 -4.34
N PRO A 61 6.89 12.59 -4.21
CA PRO A 61 5.53 12.11 -3.99
C PRO A 61 4.99 11.43 -5.26
N TYR A 62 4.20 10.38 -5.08
CA TYR A 62 3.42 9.79 -6.16
C TYR A 62 2.03 9.38 -5.71
N ARG A 63 1.14 9.25 -6.65
CA ARG A 63 -0.21 8.77 -6.41
C ARG A 63 -0.60 7.79 -7.52
N PRO A 64 -0.98 6.55 -7.20
CA PRO A 64 -1.52 5.64 -8.19
C PRO A 64 -2.85 6.18 -8.72
N ARG A 65 -3.10 5.98 -10.00
CA ARG A 65 -4.35 6.33 -10.67
C ARG A 65 -5.55 5.68 -10.01
N PHE A 66 -5.44 4.40 -9.67
CA PHE A 66 -6.45 3.63 -8.97
C PHE A 66 -5.95 3.30 -7.57
N GLN A 67 -6.75 3.62 -6.55
CA GLN A 67 -6.30 3.50 -5.18
C GLN A 67 -6.82 2.25 -4.48
N LEU A 68 -5.96 1.65 -3.66
CA LEU A 68 -6.33 0.60 -2.73
C LEU A 68 -7.19 1.18 -1.60
N TRP A 69 -8.31 0.55 -1.30
CA TRP A 69 -9.10 0.82 -0.11
C TRP A 69 -8.37 0.37 1.18
N SER A 70 -8.50 1.09 2.25
CA SER A 70 -7.96 0.76 3.58
C SER A 70 -8.77 1.54 4.63
N ASP A 71 -10.02 1.17 4.83
CA ASP A 71 -10.94 1.68 5.85
C ASP A 71 -10.97 3.21 5.95
N ALA A 72 -11.09 3.86 4.79
CA ALA A 72 -11.06 5.31 4.62
C ALA A 72 -9.77 6.02 5.11
N ALA A 73 -8.68 5.29 5.40
CA ALA A 73 -7.41 5.94 5.67
C ALA A 73 -6.87 6.64 4.42
N GLU A 74 -6.48 7.89 4.57
CA GLU A 74 -5.74 8.65 3.56
C GLU A 74 -4.34 8.07 3.41
N LYS A 75 -3.73 8.22 2.22
CA LYS A 75 -2.42 7.61 1.94
C LYS A 75 -1.54 8.55 1.13
N ASP A 76 -0.49 9.03 1.78
CA ASP A 76 0.62 9.69 1.10
C ASP A 76 1.66 8.65 0.71
N ARG A 77 2.17 8.75 -0.51
CA ARG A 77 3.15 7.80 -1.04
C ARG A 77 4.33 8.53 -1.65
N PHE A 78 5.50 7.99 -1.38
CA PHE A 78 6.76 8.55 -1.82
C PHE A 78 7.66 7.45 -2.38
N VAL A 79 8.52 7.84 -3.32
CA VAL A 79 9.52 6.97 -3.92
C VAL A 79 10.85 7.69 -4.04
N ARG A 80 11.94 6.97 -3.82
CA ARG A 80 13.29 7.36 -4.22
C ARG A 80 13.88 6.26 -5.08
N ILE A 81 14.26 6.61 -6.29
CA ILE A 81 15.03 5.77 -7.21
C ILE A 81 16.47 6.30 -7.12
N PRO A 82 17.47 5.46 -6.89
CA PRO A 82 18.85 5.92 -6.78
C PRO A 82 19.33 6.61 -8.06
N ASP A 83 20.04 7.73 -7.92
CA ASP A 83 20.54 8.50 -9.04
C ASP A 83 21.38 7.66 -10.02
N GLY A 84 21.17 7.89 -11.30
CA GLY A 84 21.90 7.19 -12.36
C GLY A 84 21.50 5.72 -12.54
N THR A 85 20.45 5.25 -11.89
CA THR A 85 19.91 3.90 -12.08
C THR A 85 18.61 3.93 -12.87
N THR A 86 18.20 2.79 -13.42
CA THR A 86 16.97 2.66 -14.19
C THR A 86 16.13 1.49 -13.68
N ILE A 87 14.82 1.66 -13.71
CA ILE A 87 13.84 0.58 -13.56
C ILE A 87 13.90 -0.24 -14.86
N ASP A 88 14.02 -1.55 -14.76
CA ASP A 88 13.83 -2.42 -15.93
C ASP A 88 12.33 -2.48 -16.26
N THR A 89 11.99 -1.87 -17.38
CA THR A 89 10.65 -1.78 -17.96
C THR A 89 10.55 -2.49 -19.30
N SER A 90 11.46 -3.45 -19.56
CA SER A 90 11.45 -4.27 -20.78
C SER A 90 10.16 -5.06 -20.96
N ASP A 91 9.57 -5.51 -19.86
CA ASP A 91 8.16 -5.88 -19.77
C ASP A 91 7.37 -4.71 -19.13
N PRO A 92 6.49 -4.04 -19.87
CA PRO A 92 5.79 -2.86 -19.37
C PRO A 92 4.85 -3.14 -18.19
N ASP A 93 4.47 -4.40 -17.98
CA ASP A 93 3.58 -4.82 -16.90
C ASP A 93 4.33 -5.46 -15.72
N ARG A 94 5.65 -5.69 -15.84
CA ARG A 94 6.48 -6.37 -14.84
C ARG A 94 7.80 -5.63 -14.63
N TRP A 95 7.75 -4.58 -13.86
CA TRP A 95 8.89 -3.73 -13.59
C TRP A 95 9.84 -4.34 -12.54
N VAL A 96 11.14 -4.28 -12.81
CA VAL A 96 12.17 -4.68 -11.84
C VAL A 96 12.93 -3.42 -11.40
N PHE A 97 12.91 -3.16 -10.11
CA PHE A 97 13.52 -1.95 -9.53
C PHE A 97 15.01 -2.15 -9.24
N PRO A 98 15.83 -1.09 -9.41
CA PRO A 98 17.24 -1.13 -9.04
C PRO A 98 17.42 -1.23 -7.52
N VAL A 99 18.53 -1.84 -7.09
CA VAL A 99 18.89 -1.92 -5.67
C VAL A 99 19.02 -0.51 -5.07
N GLY A 100 18.47 -0.31 -3.89
CA GLY A 100 18.40 0.99 -3.21
C GLY A 100 17.10 1.75 -3.46
N THR A 101 16.24 1.32 -4.40
CA THR A 101 14.89 1.89 -4.53
C THR A 101 14.12 1.75 -3.23
N THR A 102 13.53 2.84 -2.77
CA THR A 102 12.76 2.85 -1.53
C THR A 102 11.40 3.50 -1.75
N PHE A 103 10.37 2.87 -1.22
CA PHE A 103 9.00 3.37 -1.20
C PHE A 103 8.55 3.60 0.22
N TRP A 104 7.84 4.72 0.46
CA TRP A 104 7.17 5.02 1.72
C TRP A 104 5.68 5.18 1.47
N LYS A 105 4.88 4.68 2.38
CA LYS A 105 3.42 4.81 2.37
C LYS A 105 2.94 5.16 3.76
N THR A 106 2.56 6.41 3.94
CA THR A 106 2.02 6.94 5.19
C THR A 106 0.50 6.85 5.17
N PHE A 107 -0.07 6.25 6.20
CA PHE A 107 -1.51 6.20 6.42
C PHE A 107 -1.91 7.25 7.44
N SER A 108 -2.96 8.00 7.11
CA SER A 108 -3.49 9.06 7.97
C SER A 108 -5.00 8.93 8.11
N ARG A 109 -5.54 9.39 9.24
CA ARG A 109 -6.98 9.48 9.47
C ARG A 109 -7.30 10.75 10.24
N GLY A 110 -8.22 11.55 9.71
CA GLY A 110 -8.58 12.84 10.33
C GLY A 110 -7.39 13.78 10.46
N GLY A 111 -6.50 13.82 9.48
CA GLY A 111 -5.30 14.66 9.46
C GLY A 111 -4.16 14.21 10.38
N ARG A 112 -4.27 13.03 11.02
CA ARG A 112 -3.23 12.46 11.89
C ARG A 112 -2.57 11.26 11.21
N ARG A 113 -1.24 11.25 11.11
CA ARG A 113 -0.47 10.10 10.64
C ARG A 113 -0.53 8.97 11.67
N LEU A 114 -0.79 7.76 11.21
CA LEU A 114 -0.93 6.57 12.03
C LEU A 114 0.29 5.68 11.91
N GLU A 115 0.67 5.38 10.67
CA GLU A 115 1.83 4.55 10.35
C GLU A 115 2.51 5.00 9.06
N THR A 116 3.77 4.64 8.90
CA THR A 116 4.48 4.69 7.61
C THR A 116 5.12 3.32 7.36
N ARG A 117 4.78 2.72 6.24
CA ARG A 117 5.39 1.46 5.74
C ARG A 117 6.48 1.79 4.75
N ILE A 118 7.59 1.07 4.85
CA ILE A 118 8.77 1.24 4.00
C ILE A 118 9.08 -0.08 3.30
N LEU A 119 9.29 -0.01 1.99
CA LEU A 119 9.83 -1.09 1.19
C LEU A 119 11.15 -0.64 0.61
N THR A 120 12.23 -1.39 0.85
CA THR A 120 13.55 -1.08 0.28
C THR A 120 14.07 -2.28 -0.51
N LYS A 121 14.46 -2.05 -1.76
CA LYS A 121 15.14 -3.03 -2.61
C LYS A 121 16.58 -3.22 -2.11
N THR A 122 16.89 -4.39 -1.60
CA THR A 122 18.18 -4.69 -0.95
C THR A 122 19.11 -5.56 -1.78
N SER A 123 18.58 -6.30 -2.76
CA SER A 123 19.38 -7.12 -3.65
C SER A 123 18.81 -7.16 -5.06
N ALA A 124 19.63 -7.57 -6.02
CA ALA A 124 19.19 -7.78 -7.39
C ALA A 124 18.24 -8.98 -7.48
N GLY A 125 17.40 -8.99 -8.52
CA GLY A 125 16.39 -10.01 -8.74
C GLY A 125 14.99 -9.54 -8.40
N GLU A 126 14.02 -10.43 -8.51
CA GLU A 126 12.60 -10.17 -8.25
C GLU A 126 12.16 -10.88 -6.98
N GLY A 127 10.97 -10.50 -6.48
CA GLY A 127 10.28 -11.17 -5.39
C GLY A 127 10.76 -10.77 -4.01
N MET A 128 10.16 -11.41 -3.01
CA MET A 128 10.23 -11.04 -1.59
C MET A 128 11.64 -11.01 -1.00
N ASP A 129 12.51 -11.91 -1.43
CA ASP A 129 13.88 -12.04 -0.88
C ASP A 129 14.78 -10.86 -1.30
N SER A 130 14.34 -10.06 -2.25
CA SER A 130 15.05 -8.88 -2.74
C SER A 130 14.64 -7.59 -2.05
N TRP A 131 13.71 -7.66 -1.09
CA TRP A 131 13.14 -6.48 -0.43
C TRP A 131 13.09 -6.62 1.09
N THR A 132 13.27 -5.50 1.77
CA THR A 132 12.92 -5.37 3.19
C THR A 132 11.58 -4.65 3.33
N PHE A 133 10.86 -5.02 4.40
CA PHE A 133 9.57 -4.45 4.78
C PHE A 133 9.67 -3.97 6.22
N GLU A 134 9.47 -2.70 6.44
CA GLU A 134 9.47 -2.10 7.76
C GLU A 134 8.21 -1.27 7.95
N THR A 135 7.73 -1.18 9.18
CA THR A 135 6.59 -0.34 9.54
C THR A 135 6.93 0.46 10.77
N PHE A 136 6.59 1.73 10.74
CA PHE A 136 6.80 2.68 11.82
C PHE A 136 5.46 3.28 12.22
N GLY A 137 5.11 3.18 13.50
CA GLY A 137 3.93 3.83 14.09
C GLY A 137 4.27 5.24 14.55
N TRP A 138 3.45 6.22 14.20
CA TRP A 138 3.59 7.60 14.66
C TRP A 138 3.13 7.76 16.10
N ASN A 139 3.81 8.60 16.86
CA ASN A 139 3.35 8.98 18.19
C ASN A 139 2.20 10.01 18.11
N LEU A 140 1.57 10.29 19.26
CA LEU A 140 0.44 11.20 19.34
C LEU A 140 0.83 12.67 19.04
N ALA A 141 2.05 13.07 19.38
CA ALA A 141 2.60 14.40 19.12
C ALA A 141 2.97 14.61 17.64
N GLN A 142 3.05 13.56 16.84
CA GLN A 142 3.41 13.58 15.42
C GLN A 142 4.84 14.08 15.14
N ASP A 143 5.74 13.87 16.09
CA ASP A 143 7.13 14.30 16.05
C ASP A 143 8.13 13.13 16.17
N ASP A 144 7.64 11.90 16.33
CA ASP A 144 8.47 10.69 16.44
C ASP A 144 7.75 9.47 15.94
N VAL A 145 8.52 8.46 15.51
CA VAL A 145 8.03 7.17 15.08
C VAL A 145 8.75 6.02 15.78
N THR A 146 8.01 4.95 16.06
CA THR A 146 8.57 3.73 16.63
C THR A 146 8.38 2.57 15.66
N GLN A 147 9.42 1.77 15.44
CA GLN A 147 9.33 0.59 14.60
C GLN A 147 8.35 -0.43 15.19
N VAL A 148 7.40 -0.86 14.37
CA VAL A 148 6.40 -1.85 14.74
C VAL A 148 6.94 -3.26 14.54
N GLY A 149 6.74 -4.12 15.52
CA GLY A 149 7.16 -5.51 15.47
C GLY A 149 6.35 -6.33 14.44
N VAL A 150 6.81 -7.55 14.18
CA VAL A 150 6.24 -8.46 13.14
C VAL A 150 4.78 -8.83 13.35
N ASN A 151 4.25 -8.67 14.55
CA ASN A 151 2.85 -9.00 14.88
C ASN A 151 1.86 -7.87 14.55
N GLY A 152 2.34 -6.70 14.10
CA GLY A 152 1.49 -5.53 13.88
C GLY A 152 1.00 -4.88 15.19
N LEU A 153 0.05 -3.97 15.07
CA LEU A 153 -0.61 -3.30 16.19
C LEU A 153 -2.10 -3.09 15.87
N GLN A 154 -2.95 -3.26 16.86
CA GLN A 154 -4.39 -2.99 16.71
C GLN A 154 -4.77 -1.62 17.27
N ASN A 155 -5.80 -1.02 16.69
CA ASN A 155 -6.43 0.22 17.16
C ASN A 155 -5.44 1.38 17.36
N VAL A 156 -4.58 1.62 16.38
CA VAL A 156 -3.49 2.61 16.45
C VAL A 156 -4.01 4.00 16.81
N LEU A 157 -3.38 4.62 17.80
CA LEU A 157 -3.74 5.95 18.33
C LEU A 157 -5.22 6.10 18.69
N GLY A 158 -5.89 5.01 19.10
CA GLY A 158 -7.30 5.00 19.49
C GLY A 158 -8.29 5.07 18.32
N THR A 159 -7.83 4.78 17.11
CA THR A 159 -8.66 4.60 15.91
C THR A 159 -9.00 3.13 15.70
N THR A 160 -9.86 2.81 14.71
CA THR A 160 -10.10 1.45 14.25
C THR A 160 -9.05 0.98 13.23
N HIS A 161 -8.00 1.78 12.98
CA HIS A 161 -6.93 1.41 12.05
C HIS A 161 -5.98 0.41 12.69
N ASP A 162 -5.81 -0.72 12.03
CA ASP A 162 -4.84 -1.75 12.40
C ASP A 162 -3.60 -1.70 11.53
N ILE A 163 -2.43 -1.79 12.15
CA ILE A 163 -1.18 -2.08 11.44
C ILE A 163 -1.11 -3.61 11.29
N PRO A 164 -1.16 -4.14 10.06
CA PRO A 164 -1.17 -5.57 9.83
C PRO A 164 0.13 -6.25 10.29
N SER A 165 0.03 -7.53 10.60
CA SER A 165 1.20 -8.36 10.84
C SER A 165 2.06 -8.53 9.58
N ARG A 166 3.30 -8.95 9.75
CA ARG A 166 4.18 -9.31 8.62
C ARG A 166 3.54 -10.38 7.72
N GLU A 167 2.87 -11.37 8.31
CA GLU A 167 2.18 -12.42 7.58
C GLU A 167 1.06 -11.86 6.72
N ASP A 168 0.28 -10.90 7.22
CA ASP A 168 -0.79 -10.25 6.46
C ASP A 168 -0.24 -9.39 5.32
N CYS A 169 0.88 -8.70 5.51
CA CYS A 169 1.57 -7.99 4.43
C CYS A 169 1.91 -8.93 3.28
N LEU A 170 2.41 -10.13 3.60
CA LEU A 170 2.81 -11.12 2.59
C LEU A 170 1.63 -11.66 1.77
N LYS A 171 0.42 -11.71 2.32
CA LYS A 171 -0.77 -12.16 1.58
C LYS A 171 -1.04 -11.34 0.32
N CYS A 172 -0.67 -10.06 0.34
CA CYS A 172 -0.80 -9.17 -0.82
C CYS A 172 0.52 -9.02 -1.60
N HIS A 173 1.65 -8.86 -0.89
CA HIS A 173 2.94 -8.52 -1.51
C HIS A 173 3.73 -9.74 -2.02
N ALA A 174 3.43 -10.97 -1.55
CA ALA A 174 4.08 -12.19 -2.00
C ALA A 174 3.34 -12.95 -3.10
N SER A 175 2.20 -12.45 -3.57
CA SER A 175 1.48 -13.10 -4.67
C SER A 175 2.19 -12.81 -5.99
N ALA A 176 2.63 -13.71 -6.49
CA ALA A 176 3.53 -14.37 -7.38
C ALA A 176 3.78 -13.83 -8.79
N SER A 177 3.29 -12.69 -9.24
CA SER A 177 3.48 -12.37 -10.67
C SER A 177 4.20 -11.06 -10.97
N ARG A 178 4.52 -10.29 -9.94
CA ARG A 178 5.20 -9.00 -10.07
C ARG A 178 6.25 -8.84 -8.99
N ASP A 179 7.13 -7.88 -9.13
CA ASP A 179 7.89 -7.42 -7.98
C ASP A 179 6.91 -6.95 -6.88
N VAL A 180 7.32 -7.01 -5.63
CA VAL A 180 6.46 -6.84 -4.44
C VAL A 180 5.78 -5.48 -4.33
N VAL A 181 6.13 -4.52 -5.19
CA VAL A 181 5.61 -3.15 -5.17
C VAL A 181 4.21 -3.10 -5.76
N LEU A 182 3.25 -2.65 -4.97
CA LEU A 182 1.86 -2.47 -5.38
C LEU A 182 1.55 -0.97 -5.58
N GLY A 183 0.89 -0.66 -6.70
CA GLY A 183 0.45 0.71 -7.00
C GLY A 183 1.51 1.61 -7.65
N PHE A 184 2.63 1.04 -8.14
CA PHE A 184 3.63 1.75 -8.91
C PHE A 184 3.97 0.92 -10.17
N SER A 185 3.25 1.15 -11.25
CA SER A 185 3.34 0.41 -12.52
C SER A 185 2.88 1.29 -13.67
N ALA A 186 3.03 0.82 -14.92
CA ALA A 186 2.57 1.55 -16.08
C ALA A 186 1.09 1.93 -15.99
N ILE A 187 0.21 0.99 -15.65
CA ILE A 187 -1.22 1.26 -15.48
C ILE A 187 -1.50 2.31 -14.39
N GLN A 188 -0.77 2.25 -13.30
CA GLN A 188 -1.00 3.13 -12.15
C GLN A 188 -0.43 4.54 -12.31
N LEU A 189 0.61 4.71 -13.13
CA LEU A 189 1.22 6.01 -13.45
C LEU A 189 0.80 6.54 -14.82
N GLY A 190 -0.08 5.83 -15.52
CA GLY A 190 -0.52 6.11 -16.89
C GLY A 190 -1.61 7.18 -17.02
N GLU A 191 -1.54 8.27 -16.25
CA GLU A 191 -2.45 9.41 -16.33
C GLU A 191 -1.69 10.74 -16.16
N ALA A 192 -1.97 11.71 -17.02
CA ALA A 192 -1.18 12.93 -17.15
C ALA A 192 -1.21 13.89 -15.94
N ASN A 193 -2.22 13.79 -15.06
CA ASN A 193 -2.39 14.73 -13.94
C ASN A 193 -1.96 14.14 -12.58
N LEU A 194 -1.11 13.12 -12.59
CA LEU A 194 -0.55 12.54 -11.37
C LEU A 194 0.67 13.34 -10.89
N PRO A 195 1.00 13.31 -9.59
CA PRO A 195 2.21 13.95 -9.06
C PRO A 195 3.52 13.39 -9.65
N LEU A 196 3.51 12.13 -10.09
CA LEU A 196 4.58 11.46 -10.82
C LEU A 196 3.93 10.59 -11.92
N THR A 197 4.37 10.77 -13.15
CA THR A 197 3.82 10.13 -14.35
C THR A 197 4.85 9.26 -15.05
N LEU A 198 4.41 8.49 -16.05
CA LEU A 198 5.30 7.77 -16.97
C LEU A 198 6.23 8.74 -17.73
N ASP A 199 5.72 9.89 -18.13
CA ASP A 199 6.50 10.89 -18.85
C ASP A 199 7.59 11.52 -17.96
N ASP A 200 7.33 11.72 -16.66
CA ASP A 200 8.33 12.18 -15.71
C ASP A 200 9.47 11.17 -15.53
N LEU A 201 9.14 9.88 -15.39
CA LEU A 201 10.14 8.81 -15.29
C LEU A 201 10.99 8.69 -16.58
N ALA A 202 10.36 8.83 -17.74
CA ALA A 202 11.04 8.80 -19.04
C ALA A 202 11.96 10.02 -19.20
N ALA A 203 11.49 11.21 -18.84
CA ALA A 203 12.29 12.44 -18.90
C ALA A 203 13.50 12.40 -17.96
N ALA A 204 13.37 11.77 -16.81
CA ALA A 204 14.46 11.53 -15.86
C ALA A 204 15.43 10.40 -16.28
N SER A 205 15.15 9.69 -17.40
CA SER A 205 15.91 8.51 -17.83
C SER A 205 15.89 7.37 -16.80
N GLU A 206 14.83 7.26 -16.03
CA GLU A 206 14.66 6.25 -14.98
C GLU A 206 13.98 4.96 -15.48
N MET A 207 13.71 4.84 -16.77
CA MET A 207 13.11 3.65 -17.40
C MET A 207 14.08 3.09 -18.44
N SER A 208 14.28 1.77 -18.42
CA SER A 208 15.11 1.09 -19.45
C SER A 208 14.47 1.17 -20.85
N GLN A 209 13.14 1.13 -20.90
CA GLN A 209 12.34 1.34 -22.10
C GLN A 209 11.14 2.23 -21.73
N PRO A 210 10.92 3.37 -22.44
CA PRO A 210 9.77 4.23 -22.17
C PRO A 210 8.44 3.52 -22.43
N VAL A 211 7.52 3.64 -21.48
CA VAL A 211 6.13 3.18 -21.62
C VAL A 211 5.25 4.41 -21.85
N SER A 212 4.48 4.42 -22.93
CA SER A 212 3.65 5.57 -23.27
C SER A 212 2.34 5.62 -22.48
N LEU A 213 1.82 6.83 -22.23
CA LEU A 213 0.49 7.02 -21.63
C LEU A 213 -0.62 6.33 -22.45
N SER A 214 -0.48 6.28 -23.77
CA SER A 214 -1.45 5.61 -24.64
C SER A 214 -1.44 4.09 -24.48
N SER A 215 -0.28 3.47 -24.24
CA SER A 215 -0.21 2.02 -23.97
C SER A 215 -0.74 1.65 -22.59
N ALA A 216 -0.66 2.57 -21.63
CA ALA A 216 -1.22 2.42 -20.28
C ALA A 216 -2.72 2.82 -20.19
N ALA A 217 -3.33 3.21 -21.30
CA ALA A 217 -4.73 3.59 -21.31
C ALA A 217 -5.65 2.40 -21.02
N VAL A 218 -6.60 2.59 -20.12
CA VAL A 218 -7.62 1.57 -19.81
C VAL A 218 -8.78 1.73 -20.80
N PRO A 219 -9.12 0.68 -21.57
CA PRO A 219 -10.18 0.75 -22.56
C PRO A 219 -11.58 0.83 -21.93
N GLY A 220 -12.57 1.24 -22.73
CA GLY A 220 -13.98 1.25 -22.38
C GLY A 220 -14.53 2.62 -21.98
N THR A 221 -15.79 2.63 -21.55
CA THR A 221 -16.49 3.80 -21.02
C THR A 221 -15.94 4.22 -19.65
N THR A 222 -16.33 5.39 -19.16
CA THR A 222 -15.94 5.83 -17.80
C THR A 222 -16.39 4.86 -16.72
N VAL A 223 -17.60 4.28 -16.84
CA VAL A 223 -18.12 3.29 -15.89
C VAL A 223 -17.24 2.03 -15.88
N GLN A 224 -16.89 1.52 -17.07
CA GLN A 224 -16.02 0.35 -17.22
C GLN A 224 -14.62 0.63 -16.67
N ARG A 225 -14.01 1.76 -17.04
CA ARG A 225 -12.68 2.14 -16.54
C ARG A 225 -12.61 2.27 -15.02
N ASN A 226 -13.65 2.87 -14.41
CA ASN A 226 -13.71 3.00 -12.95
C ASN A 226 -13.80 1.64 -12.25
N ALA A 227 -14.65 0.74 -12.75
CA ALA A 227 -14.79 -0.59 -12.20
C ALA A 227 -13.52 -1.44 -12.40
N LEU A 228 -12.98 -1.48 -13.61
CA LEU A 228 -11.76 -2.22 -13.93
C LEU A 228 -10.56 -1.70 -13.15
N GLY A 229 -10.42 -0.39 -13.02
CA GLY A 229 -9.37 0.24 -12.22
C GLY A 229 -9.50 -0.07 -10.73
N TYR A 230 -10.72 -0.05 -10.20
CA TYR A 230 -10.99 -0.45 -8.82
C TYR A 230 -10.60 -1.92 -8.57
N LEU A 231 -11.03 -2.83 -9.44
CA LEU A 231 -10.70 -4.25 -9.34
C LEU A 231 -9.19 -4.50 -9.47
N HIS A 232 -8.52 -3.80 -10.39
CA HIS A 232 -7.07 -3.86 -10.50
C HIS A 232 -6.35 -3.42 -9.21
N ALA A 233 -6.76 -2.32 -8.61
CA ALA A 233 -6.10 -1.78 -7.43
C ALA A 233 -6.36 -2.58 -6.16
N ASN A 234 -7.54 -3.21 -6.03
CA ASN A 234 -8.00 -3.82 -4.79
C ASN A 234 -8.00 -5.35 -4.80
N CYS A 235 -7.98 -5.97 -5.99
CA CYS A 235 -8.15 -7.41 -6.12
C CYS A 235 -7.01 -8.09 -6.91
N ALA A 236 -6.39 -7.39 -7.88
CA ALA A 236 -5.42 -7.99 -8.79
C ALA A 236 -4.14 -8.49 -8.11
N HIS A 237 -3.78 -7.99 -6.92
CA HIS A 237 -2.63 -8.50 -6.17
C HIS A 237 -2.79 -9.96 -5.71
N CYS A 238 -4.01 -10.47 -5.60
CA CYS A 238 -4.31 -11.89 -5.39
C CYS A 238 -4.96 -12.53 -6.63
N HIS A 239 -5.78 -11.76 -7.34
CA HIS A 239 -6.51 -12.18 -8.54
C HIS A 239 -5.85 -11.60 -9.79
N GLY A 240 -4.57 -11.85 -9.99
CA GLY A 240 -3.78 -11.38 -11.11
C GLY A 240 -2.64 -12.31 -11.49
N GLY A 241 -1.86 -11.92 -12.51
CA GLY A 241 -0.72 -12.67 -12.99
C GLY A 241 -1.04 -13.94 -13.74
N SER A 242 -0.05 -14.82 -13.85
CA SER A 242 -0.14 -16.07 -14.61
C SER A 242 -0.91 -17.18 -13.90
N ALA A 243 -1.10 -17.08 -12.58
CA ALA A 243 -1.79 -18.07 -11.76
C ALA A 243 -2.77 -17.40 -10.77
N PRO A 244 -3.79 -16.69 -11.26
CA PRO A 244 -4.71 -15.97 -10.40
C PRO A 244 -5.52 -16.92 -9.52
N GLN A 245 -5.79 -16.50 -8.29
CA GLN A 245 -6.60 -17.30 -7.37
C GLN A 245 -7.97 -17.61 -7.98
N VAL A 246 -8.39 -18.85 -7.86
CA VAL A 246 -9.64 -19.40 -8.41
C VAL A 246 -9.84 -19.14 -9.91
N GLY A 247 -8.77 -18.90 -10.67
CA GLY A 247 -8.84 -18.58 -12.10
C GLY A 247 -9.56 -17.27 -12.44
N LEU A 248 -9.71 -16.36 -11.48
CA LEU A 248 -10.28 -15.02 -11.67
C LEU A 248 -9.13 -14.01 -11.77
N ASN A 249 -8.95 -13.38 -12.93
CA ASN A 249 -7.90 -12.41 -13.16
C ASN A 249 -8.52 -11.00 -13.30
N MET A 250 -8.16 -10.10 -12.40
CA MET A 250 -8.63 -8.71 -12.37
C MET A 250 -7.50 -7.70 -12.67
N GLU A 251 -6.38 -8.20 -13.18
CA GLU A 251 -5.24 -7.39 -13.52
C GLU A 251 -5.47 -6.66 -14.85
N LEU A 252 -5.20 -5.36 -14.85
CA LEU A 252 -5.07 -4.56 -16.06
C LEU A 252 -3.63 -4.66 -16.55
N VAL A 253 -3.47 -4.82 -17.86
CA VAL A 253 -2.18 -4.83 -18.55
C VAL A 253 -2.14 -3.74 -19.61
N THR A 254 -0.95 -3.37 -20.05
CA THR A 254 -0.74 -2.37 -21.09
C THR A 254 -1.13 -2.86 -22.49
N GLY A 255 -1.34 -1.94 -23.41
CA GLY A 255 -1.56 -2.24 -24.83
C GLY A 255 -2.95 -2.74 -25.20
N LEU A 256 -3.90 -2.78 -24.25
CA LEU A 256 -5.27 -3.18 -24.54
C LEU A 256 -6.04 -2.08 -25.27
N SER A 257 -6.72 -2.42 -26.36
CA SER A 257 -7.53 -1.50 -27.16
C SER A 257 -9.05 -1.68 -26.96
N ALA A 258 -9.47 -2.86 -26.53
CA ALA A 258 -10.86 -3.16 -26.29
C ALA A 258 -11.11 -3.64 -24.85
N VAL A 259 -12.24 -3.27 -24.27
CA VAL A 259 -12.62 -3.66 -22.92
C VAL A 259 -12.79 -5.18 -22.80
N CYS A 260 -13.22 -5.82 -23.87
CA CYS A 260 -13.42 -7.26 -23.96
C CYS A 260 -12.13 -8.07 -23.83
N ASP A 261 -10.98 -7.45 -24.13
CA ASP A 261 -9.66 -8.09 -24.04
C ASP A 261 -9.08 -8.00 -22.63
N THR A 262 -9.74 -7.31 -21.71
CA THR A 262 -9.27 -7.21 -20.32
C THR A 262 -9.43 -8.54 -19.59
N ASN A 263 -8.46 -8.87 -18.76
CA ASN A 263 -8.49 -10.10 -17.96
C ASN A 263 -9.78 -10.25 -17.15
N THR A 264 -10.33 -9.15 -16.62
CA THR A 264 -11.59 -9.17 -15.88
C THR A 264 -12.75 -9.64 -16.75
N TYR A 265 -12.90 -9.11 -17.97
CA TYR A 265 -13.96 -9.57 -18.90
C TYR A 265 -13.76 -11.04 -19.30
N LEU A 266 -12.52 -11.43 -19.58
CA LEU A 266 -12.19 -12.81 -19.97
C LEU A 266 -12.41 -13.83 -18.87
N THR A 267 -12.36 -13.44 -17.59
CA THR A 267 -12.40 -14.42 -16.49
C THR A 267 -13.57 -14.24 -15.54
N ALA A 268 -14.21 -13.07 -15.47
CA ALA A 268 -15.35 -12.83 -14.59
C ALA A 268 -16.70 -13.03 -15.28
N LEU A 269 -16.78 -12.79 -16.59
CA LEU A 269 -18.01 -12.95 -17.38
C LEU A 269 -18.08 -14.35 -18.00
N MET A 270 -19.27 -14.90 -18.07
CA MET A 270 -19.53 -16.18 -18.74
C MET A 270 -19.77 -15.94 -20.24
N ALA A 271 -19.48 -16.94 -21.06
CA ALA A 271 -19.65 -16.84 -22.52
C ALA A 271 -21.09 -16.55 -22.98
N ASP A 272 -22.06 -16.89 -22.16
CA ASP A 272 -23.49 -16.66 -22.38
C ASP A 272 -24.02 -15.37 -21.74
N ASP A 273 -23.18 -14.66 -20.96
CA ASP A 273 -23.60 -13.47 -20.20
C ASP A 273 -23.49 -12.17 -21.01
N THR A 274 -22.96 -12.24 -22.22
CA THR A 274 -22.68 -11.05 -23.04
C THR A 274 -23.78 -10.80 -24.06
N SER A 275 -24.70 -9.93 -23.72
CA SER A 275 -25.76 -9.49 -24.63
C SER A 275 -25.33 -8.45 -25.67
N GLY A 276 -24.04 -8.41 -26.04
CA GLY A 276 -23.66 -7.37 -26.98
C GLY A 276 -22.23 -7.39 -27.50
N SER A 277 -21.25 -6.87 -26.80
CA SER A 277 -19.97 -6.51 -27.40
C SER A 277 -18.82 -7.48 -27.10
N CYS A 278 -18.93 -8.28 -26.04
CA CYS A 278 -17.85 -9.16 -25.61
C CYS A 278 -18.32 -10.62 -25.61
N VAL A 279 -17.91 -11.39 -26.59
CA VAL A 279 -18.06 -12.84 -26.58
C VAL A 279 -16.78 -13.45 -26.02
N THR A 280 -16.83 -14.07 -24.86
CA THR A 280 -15.69 -14.77 -24.28
C THR A 280 -15.77 -16.26 -24.55
N PRO A 281 -15.03 -16.78 -25.56
CA PRO A 281 -14.93 -18.22 -25.77
C PRO A 281 -14.20 -18.86 -24.59
N GLY A 282 -14.84 -19.78 -23.87
CA GLY A 282 -14.18 -20.63 -22.88
C GLY A 282 -14.01 -20.03 -21.49
N ALA A 283 -14.85 -19.09 -21.07
CA ALA A 283 -14.93 -18.71 -19.66
C ALA A 283 -15.18 -19.96 -18.80
N PRO A 284 -14.47 -20.14 -17.65
CA PRO A 284 -14.58 -21.37 -16.88
C PRO A 284 -16.03 -21.56 -16.43
N ALA A 285 -16.60 -22.68 -16.83
CA ALA A 285 -17.91 -23.12 -16.34
C ALA A 285 -17.79 -23.42 -14.84
N GLY A 286 -18.63 -22.78 -14.07
CA GLY A 286 -18.90 -23.24 -12.72
C GLY A 286 -18.16 -22.53 -11.62
N TRP A 287 -18.90 -21.75 -10.91
CA TRP A 287 -18.58 -21.33 -9.56
C TRP A 287 -19.26 -22.26 -8.56
N VAL A 288 -18.55 -22.51 -7.45
CA VAL A 288 -19.12 -23.27 -6.33
C VAL A 288 -20.05 -22.33 -5.58
N GLY A 289 -21.36 -22.50 -5.77
CA GLY A 289 -22.41 -21.69 -5.15
C GLY A 289 -23.46 -21.17 -6.14
N ALA A 290 -24.51 -20.52 -5.64
CA ALA A 290 -25.65 -20.07 -6.42
C ALA A 290 -25.41 -18.77 -7.23
N ALA A 291 -24.24 -18.12 -7.10
CA ALA A 291 -23.95 -16.87 -7.75
C ALA A 291 -22.84 -17.02 -8.81
N LYS A 292 -23.03 -16.41 -9.97
CA LYS A 292 -21.96 -16.23 -10.96
C LYS A 292 -20.89 -15.27 -10.43
N ARG A 293 -19.70 -15.27 -11.00
CA ARG A 293 -18.66 -14.27 -10.67
C ARG A 293 -19.19 -12.86 -10.85
N VAL A 294 -19.74 -12.60 -12.02
CA VAL A 294 -20.50 -11.40 -12.37
C VAL A 294 -21.72 -11.85 -13.19
N GLU A 295 -22.91 -11.40 -12.80
CA GLU A 295 -24.16 -11.59 -13.51
C GLU A 295 -24.57 -10.23 -14.09
N PRO A 296 -24.45 -9.98 -15.40
CA PRO A 296 -24.82 -8.71 -16.01
C PRO A 296 -26.26 -8.31 -15.69
N GLY A 297 -26.48 -7.08 -15.26
CA GLY A 297 -27.77 -6.57 -14.82
C GLY A 297 -28.19 -6.94 -13.40
N PHE A 298 -27.42 -7.81 -12.66
CA PHE A 298 -27.85 -8.34 -11.36
C PHE A 298 -26.70 -8.35 -10.34
N HIS A 299 -26.39 -7.19 -9.76
CA HIS A 299 -25.29 -7.08 -8.80
C HIS A 299 -25.47 -7.95 -7.54
N LEU A 300 -26.72 -8.14 -7.07
CA LEU A 300 -27.03 -9.02 -5.93
C LEU A 300 -26.95 -10.52 -6.26
N MET A 301 -26.70 -10.88 -7.51
CA MET A 301 -26.41 -12.24 -7.97
C MET A 301 -24.95 -12.40 -8.40
N SER A 302 -24.14 -11.37 -8.22
CA SER A 302 -22.73 -11.31 -8.62
C SER A 302 -21.82 -11.53 -7.42
N ALA A 303 -21.07 -12.64 -7.42
CA ALA A 303 -20.19 -13.01 -6.30
C ALA A 303 -19.14 -11.93 -5.99
N VAL A 304 -18.60 -11.24 -7.00
CA VAL A 304 -17.67 -10.13 -6.81
C VAL A 304 -18.28 -9.05 -5.93
N TYR A 305 -19.50 -8.60 -6.24
CA TYR A 305 -20.19 -7.57 -5.46
C TYR A 305 -20.52 -8.04 -4.04
N LEU A 306 -21.09 -9.25 -3.92
CA LEU A 306 -21.50 -9.80 -2.62
C LEU A 306 -20.31 -9.97 -1.67
N ARG A 307 -19.17 -10.45 -2.18
CA ARG A 307 -17.96 -10.64 -1.39
C ARG A 307 -17.29 -9.31 -1.02
N MET A 308 -17.35 -8.31 -1.88
CA MET A 308 -16.89 -6.95 -1.55
C MET A 308 -17.74 -6.30 -0.45
N ALA A 309 -19.03 -6.63 -0.37
CA ALA A 309 -19.94 -6.13 0.66
C ALA A 309 -19.85 -6.92 1.98
N ALA A 310 -19.35 -8.16 1.95
CA ALA A 310 -19.23 -9.01 3.12
C ALA A 310 -18.09 -8.54 4.04
N ARG A 311 -18.31 -8.60 5.37
CA ARG A 311 -17.28 -8.36 6.39
C ARG A 311 -17.46 -9.31 7.56
N GLY A 312 -16.33 -9.66 8.20
CA GLY A 312 -16.30 -10.49 9.40
C GLY A 312 -16.68 -11.95 9.19
N ASN A 313 -16.65 -12.45 7.95
CA ASN A 313 -16.96 -13.85 7.62
C ASN A 313 -16.06 -14.37 6.47
N ALA A 314 -16.17 -15.67 6.16
CA ALA A 314 -15.35 -16.34 5.16
C ALA A 314 -15.58 -15.87 3.70
N ASP A 315 -16.66 -15.16 3.44
CA ASP A 315 -16.97 -14.63 2.12
C ASP A 315 -16.38 -13.25 1.87
N GLN A 316 -15.80 -12.62 2.90
CA GLN A 316 -15.19 -11.30 2.80
C GLN A 316 -14.08 -11.26 1.76
N MET A 317 -14.10 -10.22 0.89
CA MET A 317 -13.00 -9.85 -0.01
C MET A 317 -12.78 -8.32 0.01
N PRO A 318 -11.54 -7.87 0.19
CA PRO A 318 -10.33 -8.64 0.51
C PRO A 318 -10.44 -9.39 1.85
N PRO A 319 -9.76 -10.54 2.00
CA PRO A 319 -9.87 -11.36 3.22
C PRO A 319 -9.10 -10.77 4.42
N VAL A 320 -8.28 -9.74 4.19
CA VAL A 320 -7.45 -9.04 5.19
C VAL A 320 -7.35 -7.56 4.88
N GLY A 321 -7.02 -6.76 5.91
CA GLY A 321 -6.65 -5.35 5.75
C GLY A 321 -7.82 -4.41 5.51
N THR A 322 -9.06 -4.86 5.70
CA THR A 322 -10.25 -4.01 5.68
C THR A 322 -11.32 -4.53 6.63
N GLU A 323 -11.87 -3.65 7.45
CA GLU A 323 -12.98 -3.94 8.37
C GLU A 323 -14.30 -3.38 7.85
N ASP A 324 -14.22 -2.30 7.05
CA ASP A 324 -15.37 -1.62 6.46
C ASP A 324 -15.46 -1.86 4.95
N PRO A 325 -16.65 -2.09 4.38
CA PRO A 325 -16.84 -2.11 2.94
C PRO A 325 -16.59 -0.73 2.33
N ASP A 326 -15.95 -0.69 1.16
CA ASP A 326 -15.82 0.54 0.37
C ASP A 326 -17.14 0.87 -0.34
N ALA A 327 -17.87 1.85 0.18
CA ALA A 327 -19.15 2.27 -0.40
C ALA A 327 -19.00 2.84 -1.83
N LEU A 328 -17.90 3.54 -2.11
CA LEU A 328 -17.63 4.08 -3.46
C LEU A 328 -17.23 2.96 -4.42
N GLY A 329 -16.39 2.06 -3.97
CA GLY A 329 -16.03 0.86 -4.72
C GLY A 329 -17.24 -0.01 -5.05
N LEU A 330 -18.09 -0.28 -4.08
CA LEU A 330 -19.36 -1.01 -4.29
C LEU A 330 -20.27 -0.30 -5.29
N SER A 331 -20.40 1.03 -5.20
CA SER A 331 -21.19 1.81 -6.16
C SER A 331 -20.63 1.73 -7.59
N ALA A 332 -19.31 1.78 -7.75
CA ALA A 332 -18.65 1.67 -9.05
C ALA A 332 -18.87 0.29 -9.68
N ILE A 333 -18.73 -0.79 -8.88
CA ILE A 333 -18.97 -2.16 -9.35
C ILE A 333 -20.45 -2.40 -9.64
N GLN A 334 -21.35 -1.88 -8.82
CA GLN A 334 -22.80 -1.95 -9.08
C GLN A 334 -23.17 -1.26 -10.40
N ALA A 335 -22.66 -0.04 -10.63
CA ALA A 335 -22.92 0.69 -11.87
C ALA A 335 -22.41 -0.05 -13.10
N TRP A 336 -21.24 -0.68 -13.01
CA TRP A 336 -20.69 -1.52 -14.07
C TRP A 336 -21.58 -2.74 -14.36
N ILE A 337 -21.94 -3.51 -13.33
CA ILE A 337 -22.77 -4.70 -13.48
C ILE A 337 -24.16 -4.37 -14.04
N MET A 338 -24.75 -3.24 -13.62
CA MET A 338 -26.13 -2.88 -13.95
C MET A 338 -26.29 -2.27 -15.34
N GLY A 339 -25.24 -1.74 -15.94
CA GLY A 339 -25.39 -1.05 -17.24
C GLY A 339 -24.08 -0.75 -17.97
N GLY A 340 -22.97 -1.26 -17.48
CA GLY A 340 -21.65 -1.03 -18.05
C GLY A 340 -21.02 -2.25 -18.75
N ILE A 341 -21.67 -3.39 -18.76
CA ILE A 341 -21.18 -4.64 -19.39
C ILE A 341 -21.72 -4.76 -20.81
#